data_9d5ca5f7dc72d8f41f85fecef4acdd18
#
_entry.id   9d5ca5f7dc72d8f41f85fecef4acdd18
#
_cell.length_a   1.000
_cell.length_b   1.000
_cell.length_c   1.000
_cell.angle_alpha   90.00
_cell.angle_beta   90.00
_cell.angle_gamma   90.00
#
_symmetry.space_group_name_H-M   'P 1'
#
loop_
_entity.id
_entity.type
_entity.pdbx_description
1 polymer ?
#
loop_
_entity_poly.entity_id
_entity_poly.type
_entity_poly.pdbx_seq_one_letter_code
_entity_poly.pdbx_strand_id
1 'polypeptide(L)'
;LSFWPFVLIYLWMTTTIGLATLQRLVHFKKQRFASVISHLGLFIVIVCGTLGSADIQKLKMYCMSGEAEWRAMDEHGHLKELPLAIELHRFILEKYPAELQKVRADKGQTTMMKIPTPKRYASDVEIYTEEGDYYKTTIEVNKPFSVNGWKIYQFSYDESFGKNRTVSIFELITDPWLPFVYIGIGMMLLGALLMFFRFGKETLKDRKENDYL
;
A
#
# COMPACT_ATOMS: atom_id res chain seq x y z
N LEU A 1 0.76 -15.14 -6.61
CA LEU A 1 1.88 -15.80 -7.32
C LEU A 1 1.72 -17.33 -7.45
N SER A 2 0.47 -17.82 -7.72
CA SER A 2 0.17 -19.27 -7.69
C SER A 2 0.49 -20.00 -8.99
N PHE A 3 0.75 -19.28 -10.09
CA PHE A 3 1.02 -19.88 -11.38
C PHE A 3 2.51 -20.23 -11.52
N TRP A 4 2.84 -21.51 -11.43
CA TRP A 4 4.23 -22.00 -11.39
C TRP A 4 5.14 -21.54 -12.57
N PRO A 5 4.67 -21.42 -13.85
CA PRO A 5 5.53 -20.90 -14.91
C PRO A 5 5.94 -19.45 -14.67
N PHE A 6 5.06 -18.62 -14.10
CA PHE A 6 5.37 -17.25 -13.72
C PHE A 6 6.47 -17.22 -12.64
N VAL A 7 6.38 -18.11 -11.63
CA VAL A 7 7.38 -18.20 -10.56
C VAL A 7 8.76 -18.56 -11.13
N LEU A 8 8.84 -19.49 -12.08
CA LEU A 8 10.10 -19.86 -12.73
C LEU A 8 10.70 -18.71 -13.54
N ILE A 9 9.88 -18.02 -14.35
CA ILE A 9 10.34 -16.86 -15.13
C ILE A 9 10.84 -15.76 -14.20
N TYR A 10 10.10 -15.50 -13.13
CA TYR A 10 10.46 -14.49 -12.13
C TYR A 10 11.76 -14.83 -11.41
N LEU A 11 11.94 -16.08 -11.00
CA LEU A 11 13.18 -16.58 -10.40
C LEU A 11 14.37 -16.44 -11.38
N TRP A 12 14.17 -16.82 -12.64
CA TRP A 12 15.18 -16.63 -13.69
C TRP A 12 15.57 -15.16 -13.86
N MET A 13 14.57 -14.29 -13.95
CA MET A 13 14.79 -12.85 -14.08
C MET A 13 15.55 -12.28 -12.85
N THR A 14 15.15 -12.64 -11.65
CA THR A 14 15.79 -12.20 -10.41
C THR A 14 17.24 -12.68 -10.34
N THR A 15 17.50 -13.93 -10.71
CA THR A 15 18.84 -14.53 -10.72
C THR A 15 19.75 -13.82 -11.73
N THR A 16 19.25 -13.58 -12.94
CA THR A 16 20.03 -12.90 -13.99
C THR A 16 20.37 -11.45 -13.63
N ILE A 17 19.41 -10.71 -13.03
CA ILE A 17 19.64 -9.35 -12.53
C ILE A 17 20.61 -9.36 -11.35
N GLY A 18 20.47 -10.33 -10.44
CA GLY A 18 21.39 -10.50 -9.31
C GLY A 18 22.84 -10.76 -9.75
N LEU A 19 23.03 -11.68 -10.67
CA LEU A 19 24.37 -11.97 -11.25
C LEU A 19 24.95 -10.76 -11.98
N ALA A 20 24.14 -10.07 -12.80
CA ALA A 20 24.58 -8.85 -13.49
C ALA A 20 24.98 -7.74 -12.50
N THR A 21 24.22 -7.60 -11.40
CA THR A 21 24.53 -6.65 -10.33
C THR A 21 25.83 -7.01 -9.63
N LEU A 22 26.00 -8.28 -9.28
CA LEU A 22 27.22 -8.79 -8.63
C LEU A 22 28.45 -8.60 -9.49
N GLN A 23 28.39 -8.95 -10.81
CA GLN A 23 29.48 -8.72 -11.75
C GLN A 23 29.86 -7.24 -11.83
N ARG A 24 28.89 -6.33 -11.80
CA ARG A 24 29.15 -4.88 -11.83
C ARG A 24 29.75 -4.36 -10.54
N LEU A 25 29.41 -4.95 -9.39
CA LEU A 25 29.99 -4.64 -8.10
C LEU A 25 31.43 -5.13 -8.00
N VAL A 26 31.71 -6.37 -8.41
CA VAL A 26 33.06 -6.97 -8.37
C VAL A 26 34.01 -6.25 -9.32
N HIS A 27 33.53 -5.91 -10.55
CA HIS A 27 34.31 -5.17 -11.55
C HIS A 27 33.99 -3.66 -11.51
N PHE A 28 33.90 -3.10 -10.31
CA PHE A 28 33.53 -1.71 -10.12
C PHE A 28 34.52 -0.75 -10.80
N LYS A 29 34.01 0.04 -11.73
CA LYS A 29 34.69 1.19 -12.30
C LYS A 29 33.93 2.46 -11.98
N LYS A 30 34.63 3.49 -11.47
CA LYS A 30 34.01 4.79 -11.10
C LYS A 30 33.12 5.37 -12.22
N GLN A 31 33.47 5.08 -13.47
CA GLN A 31 32.71 5.48 -14.65
C GLN A 31 31.34 4.78 -14.77
N ARG A 32 31.10 3.63 -14.09
CA ARG A 32 29.86 2.86 -14.15
C ARG A 32 29.01 2.97 -12.89
N PHE A 33 29.35 3.90 -12.00
CA PHE A 33 28.69 4.07 -10.69
C PHE A 33 27.16 4.22 -10.82
N ALA A 34 26.68 5.08 -11.72
CA ALA A 34 25.26 5.29 -11.96
C ALA A 34 24.53 3.99 -12.37
N SER A 35 25.15 3.21 -13.26
CA SER A 35 24.58 1.92 -13.68
C SER A 35 24.57 0.89 -12.55
N VAL A 36 25.58 0.88 -11.69
CA VAL A 36 25.62 -0.02 -10.52
C VAL A 36 24.50 0.29 -9.56
N ILE A 37 24.29 1.56 -9.21
CA ILE A 37 23.19 2.00 -8.32
C ILE A 37 21.84 1.60 -8.91
N SER A 38 21.61 1.86 -10.20
CA SER A 38 20.33 1.52 -10.84
C SER A 38 20.05 0.02 -10.83
N HIS A 39 21.05 -0.84 -11.10
CA HIS A 39 20.87 -2.30 -11.07
C HIS A 39 20.69 -2.84 -9.66
N LEU A 40 21.42 -2.29 -8.69
CA LEU A 40 21.26 -2.67 -7.29
C LEU A 40 19.85 -2.27 -6.78
N GLY A 41 19.39 -1.07 -7.14
CA GLY A 41 18.03 -0.64 -6.82
C GLY A 41 16.96 -1.56 -7.42
N LEU A 42 17.12 -1.92 -8.70
CA LEU A 42 16.21 -2.87 -9.36
C LEU A 42 16.20 -4.24 -8.67
N PHE A 43 17.37 -4.76 -8.32
CA PHE A 43 17.50 -6.04 -7.62
C PHE A 43 16.77 -5.99 -6.27
N ILE A 44 16.98 -4.93 -5.48
CA ILE A 44 16.29 -4.72 -4.20
C ILE A 44 14.77 -4.68 -4.40
N VAL A 45 14.26 -3.93 -5.38
CA VAL A 45 12.82 -3.85 -5.66
C VAL A 45 12.23 -5.21 -5.96
N ILE A 46 12.89 -6.00 -6.81
CA ILE A 46 12.41 -7.33 -7.19
C ILE A 46 12.41 -8.28 -5.99
N VAL A 47 13.51 -8.36 -5.26
CA VAL A 47 13.64 -9.27 -4.11
C VAL A 47 12.69 -8.87 -2.98
N CYS A 48 12.73 -7.60 -2.56
CA CYS A 48 11.89 -7.12 -1.45
C CYS A 48 10.40 -7.10 -1.80
N GLY A 49 10.04 -6.82 -3.06
CA GLY A 49 8.65 -6.91 -3.50
C GLY A 49 8.11 -8.34 -3.47
N THR A 50 8.95 -9.34 -3.73
CA THR A 50 8.56 -10.76 -3.64
C THR A 50 8.43 -11.21 -2.19
N LEU A 51 9.42 -10.91 -1.35
CA LEU A 51 9.40 -11.22 0.07
C LEU A 51 8.23 -10.50 0.75
N GLY A 52 8.00 -9.22 0.43
CA GLY A 52 6.88 -8.45 0.93
C GLY A 52 5.53 -9.10 0.63
N SER A 53 5.36 -9.66 -0.57
CA SER A 53 4.11 -10.35 -0.92
C SER A 53 3.81 -11.60 -0.06
N ALA A 54 4.83 -12.19 0.57
CA ALA A 54 4.68 -13.32 1.49
C ALA A 54 4.42 -12.88 2.93
N ASP A 55 4.99 -11.74 3.34
CA ASP A 55 4.95 -11.27 4.73
C ASP A 55 3.88 -10.19 4.97
N ILE A 56 3.25 -9.69 3.91
CA ILE A 56 2.16 -8.72 4.06
C ILE A 56 1.01 -9.31 4.84
N GLN A 57 0.59 -8.61 5.89
CA GLN A 57 -0.59 -8.98 6.66
C GLN A 57 -1.72 -8.00 6.37
N LYS A 58 -2.89 -8.54 6.04
CA LYS A 58 -4.13 -7.79 5.85
C LYS A 58 -5.16 -8.34 6.80
N LEU A 59 -5.61 -7.52 7.71
CA LEU A 59 -6.53 -7.90 8.76
C LEU A 59 -7.73 -6.98 8.75
N LYS A 60 -8.91 -7.49 9.07
CA LYS A 60 -10.15 -6.71 9.22
C LYS A 60 -10.54 -6.65 10.69
N MET A 61 -10.75 -5.45 11.18
CA MET A 61 -11.18 -5.18 12.53
C MET A 61 -12.59 -4.57 12.52
N TYR A 62 -13.45 -5.11 13.34
CA TYR A 62 -14.85 -4.70 13.47
C TYR A 62 -15.03 -3.93 14.78
N CYS A 63 -15.03 -2.61 14.71
CA CYS A 63 -15.15 -1.77 15.89
C CYS A 63 -16.59 -1.31 16.10
N MET A 64 -17.13 -1.59 17.28
CA MET A 64 -18.42 -1.07 17.73
C MET A 64 -18.23 0.29 18.42
N SER A 65 -19.20 1.17 18.28
CA SER A 65 -19.13 2.48 18.92
C SER A 65 -19.08 2.36 20.44
N GLY A 66 -18.08 2.98 21.07
CA GLY A 66 -17.85 3.02 22.51
C GLY A 66 -17.17 1.77 23.09
N GLU A 67 -16.68 0.87 22.24
CA GLU A 67 -15.91 -0.31 22.67
C GLU A 67 -14.53 -0.29 22.02
N ALA A 68 -13.48 -0.55 22.82
CA ALA A 68 -12.12 -0.72 22.30
C ALA A 68 -11.94 -2.15 21.80
N GLU A 69 -11.49 -2.31 20.57
CA GLU A 69 -11.23 -3.62 19.96
C GLU A 69 -9.73 -3.72 19.60
N TRP A 70 -9.11 -4.86 19.91
CA TRP A 70 -7.69 -5.18 19.62
C TRP A 70 -7.52 -6.45 18.80
N ARG A 71 -8.62 -7.12 18.46
CA ARG A 71 -8.62 -8.35 17.67
C ARG A 71 -9.05 -8.04 16.25
N ALA A 72 -8.35 -8.60 15.32
CA ALA A 72 -8.69 -8.51 13.90
C ALA A 72 -8.74 -9.88 13.26
N MET A 73 -9.47 -10.00 12.17
CA MET A 73 -9.68 -11.25 11.44
C MET A 73 -8.87 -11.25 10.16
N ASP A 74 -8.18 -12.34 9.88
CA ASP A 74 -7.50 -12.55 8.60
C ASP A 74 -8.48 -12.95 7.48
N GLU A 75 -7.98 -13.10 6.25
CA GLU A 75 -8.76 -13.51 5.09
C GLU A 75 -9.37 -14.92 5.21
N HIS A 76 -8.85 -15.75 6.13
CA HIS A 76 -9.30 -17.10 6.40
C HIS A 76 -10.29 -17.19 7.58
N GLY A 77 -10.57 -16.07 8.22
CA GLY A 77 -11.48 -15.99 9.38
C GLY A 77 -10.82 -16.30 10.72
N HIS A 78 -9.48 -16.38 10.80
CA HIS A 78 -8.79 -16.55 12.07
C HIS A 78 -8.63 -15.22 12.78
N LEU A 79 -8.95 -15.20 14.07
CA LEU A 79 -8.74 -14.04 14.93
C LEU A 79 -7.25 -13.94 15.29
N LYS A 80 -6.72 -12.72 15.16
CA LYS A 80 -5.37 -12.35 15.58
C LYS A 80 -5.46 -11.17 16.54
N GLU A 81 -4.67 -11.20 17.60
CA GLU A 81 -4.48 -10.09 18.52
C GLU A 81 -3.43 -9.13 17.95
N LEU A 82 -3.70 -7.84 18.09
CA LEU A 82 -2.85 -6.78 17.56
C LEU A 82 -2.20 -6.00 18.71
N PRO A 83 -1.00 -5.45 18.52
CA PRO A 83 -0.32 -4.60 19.49
C PRO A 83 -0.91 -3.18 19.55
N LEU A 84 -2.15 -3.04 19.15
CA LEU A 84 -2.92 -1.80 19.20
C LEU A 84 -4.40 -2.09 19.39
N ALA A 85 -5.11 -1.16 20.02
CA ALA A 85 -6.56 -1.18 20.18
C ALA A 85 -7.18 0.06 19.53
N ILE A 86 -8.34 -0.09 18.91
CA ILE A 86 -9.06 1.01 18.28
C ILE A 86 -10.42 1.12 18.97
N GLU A 87 -10.71 2.30 19.51
CA GLU A 87 -12.02 2.66 20.06
C GLU A 87 -12.73 3.60 19.09
N LEU A 88 -13.91 3.19 18.64
CA LEU A 88 -14.75 3.99 17.76
C LEU A 88 -15.63 4.92 18.58
N HIS A 89 -15.40 6.24 18.51
CA HIS A 89 -16.25 7.23 19.17
C HIS A 89 -17.47 7.59 18.35
N ARG A 90 -17.25 7.93 17.09
CA ARG A 90 -18.31 8.40 16.22
C ARG A 90 -18.06 7.97 14.77
N PHE A 91 -19.10 7.45 14.16
CA PHE A 91 -19.12 7.20 12.71
C PHE A 91 -19.84 8.35 11.99
N ILE A 92 -19.23 8.86 10.93
CA ILE A 92 -19.72 9.98 10.13
C ILE A 92 -20.09 9.45 8.75
N LEU A 93 -21.35 9.60 8.35
CA LEU A 93 -21.85 9.18 7.06
C LEU A 93 -22.55 10.36 6.37
N GLU A 94 -21.97 10.83 5.28
CA GLU A 94 -22.61 11.78 4.39
C GLU A 94 -23.17 11.00 3.19
N LYS A 95 -24.41 11.28 2.82
CA LYS A 95 -25.10 10.66 1.69
C LYS A 95 -25.43 11.71 0.64
N TYR A 96 -25.33 11.35 -0.64
CA TYR A 96 -25.86 12.20 -1.71
C TYR A 96 -27.40 12.30 -1.61
N PRO A 97 -28.03 13.34 -2.19
CA PRO A 97 -29.47 13.36 -2.36
C PRO A 97 -29.96 12.07 -3.02
N ALA A 98 -31.05 11.52 -2.53
CA ALA A 98 -31.57 10.25 -3.01
C ALA A 98 -32.01 10.37 -4.49
N GLU A 99 -31.37 9.63 -5.37
CA GLU A 99 -31.71 9.53 -6.79
C GLU A 99 -32.57 8.30 -7.08
N LEU A 100 -33.40 8.37 -8.13
CA LEU A 100 -34.22 7.27 -8.57
C LEU A 100 -33.36 6.19 -9.22
N GLN A 101 -33.27 5.03 -8.59
CA GLN A 101 -32.53 3.87 -9.12
C GLN A 101 -33.49 2.72 -9.43
N LYS A 102 -33.18 1.97 -10.50
CA LYS A 102 -33.92 0.75 -10.85
C LYS A 102 -33.46 -0.39 -9.94
N VAL A 103 -34.34 -0.87 -9.08
CA VAL A 103 -34.08 -2.01 -8.19
C VAL A 103 -34.91 -3.20 -8.63
N ARG A 104 -34.30 -4.36 -8.66
CA ARG A 104 -34.99 -5.62 -8.96
C ARG A 104 -35.65 -6.12 -7.67
N ALA A 105 -36.98 -6.13 -7.63
CA ALA A 105 -37.75 -6.67 -6.51
C ALA A 105 -37.73 -8.22 -6.54
N ASP A 106 -38.03 -8.85 -5.39
CA ASP A 106 -37.95 -10.30 -5.15
C ASP A 106 -38.72 -11.19 -6.18
N LYS A 107 -39.70 -10.62 -6.89
CA LYS A 107 -40.49 -11.32 -7.92
C LYS A 107 -40.07 -11.01 -9.37
N GLY A 108 -38.85 -10.53 -9.58
CA GLY A 108 -38.32 -10.21 -10.91
C GLY A 108 -38.88 -8.92 -11.53
N GLN A 109 -39.74 -8.20 -10.84
CA GLN A 109 -40.25 -6.89 -11.27
C GLN A 109 -39.22 -5.80 -10.98
N THR A 110 -39.07 -4.87 -11.91
CA THR A 110 -38.19 -3.71 -11.75
C THR A 110 -38.98 -2.56 -11.15
N THR A 111 -38.59 -2.12 -9.97
CA THR A 111 -39.21 -0.98 -9.27
C THR A 111 -38.21 0.19 -9.19
N MET A 112 -38.71 1.42 -9.29
CA MET A 112 -37.90 2.62 -9.09
C MET A 112 -37.92 3.00 -7.62
N MET A 113 -36.74 2.99 -6.98
CA MET A 113 -36.59 3.41 -5.57
C MET A 113 -35.61 4.58 -5.47
N LYS A 114 -35.89 5.48 -4.53
CA LYS A 114 -34.94 6.53 -4.13
C LYS A 114 -33.95 5.94 -3.13
N ILE A 115 -32.74 5.66 -3.56
CA ILE A 115 -31.67 5.13 -2.72
C ILE A 115 -30.60 6.20 -2.55
N PRO A 116 -30.37 6.69 -1.33
CA PRO A 116 -29.24 7.59 -1.07
C PRO A 116 -27.93 6.82 -1.16
N THR A 117 -27.00 7.26 -2.03
CA THR A 117 -25.66 6.68 -2.12
C THR A 117 -24.70 7.36 -1.14
N PRO A 118 -23.78 6.62 -0.49
CA PRO A 118 -22.78 7.22 0.36
C PRO A 118 -21.88 8.19 -0.44
N LYS A 119 -21.71 9.40 0.06
CA LYS A 119 -20.80 10.41 -0.48
C LYS A 119 -19.46 10.36 0.23
N ARG A 120 -19.50 10.23 1.56
CA ARG A 120 -18.34 10.19 2.43
C ARG A 120 -18.68 9.39 3.67
N TYR A 121 -17.75 8.57 4.12
CA TYR A 121 -17.84 7.96 5.43
C TYR A 121 -16.46 8.01 6.11
N ALA A 122 -16.47 8.27 7.40
CA ALA A 122 -15.31 8.44 8.24
C ALA A 122 -15.60 8.00 9.67
N SER A 123 -14.56 7.69 10.41
CA SER A 123 -14.65 7.27 11.80
C SER A 123 -13.73 8.13 12.66
N ASP A 124 -14.30 8.79 13.68
CA ASP A 124 -13.52 9.40 14.75
C ASP A 124 -13.13 8.30 15.73
N VAL A 125 -11.84 8.08 15.88
CA VAL A 125 -11.29 6.97 16.67
C VAL A 125 -10.22 7.44 17.65
N GLU A 126 -10.07 6.67 18.71
CA GLU A 126 -8.92 6.69 19.60
C GLU A 126 -8.13 5.39 19.43
N ILE A 127 -6.82 5.50 19.31
CA ILE A 127 -5.92 4.37 19.08
C ILE A 127 -4.96 4.31 20.24
N TYR A 128 -4.89 3.15 20.88
CA TYR A 128 -4.02 2.84 22.00
C TYR A 128 -2.98 1.83 21.53
N THR A 129 -1.71 2.02 21.88
CA THR A 129 -0.63 1.07 21.56
C THR A 129 -0.12 0.38 22.82
N GLU A 130 0.50 -0.79 22.68
CA GLU A 130 1.14 -1.49 23.80
C GLU A 130 2.27 -0.67 24.44
N GLU A 131 2.90 0.24 23.67
CA GLU A 131 3.97 1.13 24.15
C GLU A 131 3.42 2.26 25.03
N GLY A 132 2.09 2.39 25.15
CA GLY A 132 1.42 3.41 25.95
C GLY A 132 1.12 4.70 25.19
N ASP A 133 1.36 4.74 23.87
CA ASP A 133 0.99 5.88 23.05
C ASP A 133 -0.52 5.92 22.79
N TYR A 134 -1.01 7.14 22.70
CA TYR A 134 -2.41 7.43 22.50
C TYR A 134 -2.59 8.44 21.36
N TYR A 135 -3.45 8.11 20.40
CA TYR A 135 -3.74 8.94 19.25
C TYR A 135 -5.24 9.13 19.06
N LYS A 136 -5.66 10.38 18.93
CA LYS A 136 -7.04 10.73 18.55
C LYS A 136 -7.04 11.25 17.13
N THR A 137 -7.78 10.57 16.24
CA THR A 137 -7.76 10.88 14.81
C THR A 137 -9.08 10.53 14.14
N THR A 138 -9.26 11.07 12.92
CA THR A 138 -10.36 10.70 12.02
C THR A 138 -9.81 9.89 10.88
N ILE A 139 -10.24 8.63 10.74
CA ILE A 139 -9.90 7.78 9.62
C ILE A 139 -11.02 7.87 8.59
N GLU A 140 -10.65 8.21 7.37
CA GLU A 140 -11.57 8.45 6.24
C GLU A 140 -11.13 7.59 5.05
N VAL A 141 -12.06 7.32 4.15
CA VAL A 141 -11.74 6.64 2.88
C VAL A 141 -10.64 7.39 2.14
N ASN A 142 -9.60 6.66 1.71
CA ASN A 142 -8.39 7.19 1.06
C ASN A 142 -7.49 8.10 1.94
N LYS A 143 -7.78 8.21 3.25
CA LYS A 143 -6.92 8.89 4.22
C LYS A 143 -6.61 7.95 5.39
N PRO A 144 -5.71 6.98 5.18
CA PRO A 144 -5.34 6.04 6.24
C PRO A 144 -4.52 6.73 7.33
N PHE A 145 -4.61 6.19 8.53
CA PHE A 145 -3.71 6.53 9.63
C PHE A 145 -2.61 5.48 9.75
N SER A 146 -1.39 5.92 10.07
CA SER A 146 -0.25 5.00 10.23
C SER A 146 0.30 5.07 11.64
N VAL A 147 0.46 3.93 12.30
CA VAL A 147 1.00 3.78 13.65
C VAL A 147 1.75 2.46 13.77
N ASN A 148 2.96 2.49 14.34
CA ASN A 148 3.79 1.30 14.65
C ASN A 148 3.90 0.28 13.49
N GLY A 149 4.06 0.77 12.24
CA GLY A 149 4.18 -0.07 11.05
C GLY A 149 2.86 -0.57 10.47
N TRP A 150 1.74 -0.31 11.15
CA TRP A 150 0.39 -0.59 10.65
C TRP A 150 -0.20 0.62 9.93
N LYS A 151 -0.86 0.38 8.81
CA LYS A 151 -1.72 1.35 8.12
C LYS A 151 -3.18 0.93 8.30
N ILE A 152 -3.97 1.84 8.86
CA ILE A 152 -5.36 1.63 9.21
C ILE A 152 -6.22 2.38 8.20
N TYR A 153 -7.01 1.64 7.43
CA TYR A 153 -7.91 2.17 6.41
C TYR A 153 -9.36 2.05 6.85
N GLN A 154 -10.18 3.03 6.53
CA GLN A 154 -11.63 2.90 6.60
C GLN A 154 -12.09 2.02 5.42
N PHE A 155 -12.38 0.74 5.69
CA PHE A 155 -12.74 -0.23 4.65
C PHE A 155 -14.23 -0.17 4.33
N SER A 156 -15.08 -0.30 5.36
CA SER A 156 -16.54 -0.35 5.22
C SER A 156 -17.22 0.01 6.53
N TYR A 157 -18.52 -0.12 6.54
CA TYR A 157 -19.37 0.04 7.74
C TYR A 157 -20.60 -0.86 7.63
N ASP A 158 -21.22 -1.15 8.76
CA ASP A 158 -22.46 -1.92 8.83
C ASP A 158 -23.48 -1.18 9.70
N GLU A 159 -24.64 -0.88 9.11
CA GLU A 159 -25.79 -0.25 9.76
C GLU A 159 -26.80 -1.29 10.27
N SER A 160 -26.62 -2.59 10.04
CA SER A 160 -27.60 -3.65 10.33
C SER A 160 -27.75 -3.96 11.83
N PHE A 161 -26.80 -3.55 12.66
CA PHE A 161 -26.84 -3.79 14.11
C PHE A 161 -27.82 -2.90 14.91
N GLY A 162 -28.69 -2.16 14.24
CA GLY A 162 -29.77 -1.36 14.84
C GLY A 162 -29.52 0.15 14.81
N LYS A 163 -30.59 0.93 15.06
CA LYS A 163 -30.60 2.39 14.88
C LYS A 163 -29.53 3.18 15.66
N ASN A 164 -28.87 2.57 16.66
CA ASN A 164 -27.91 3.25 17.53
C ASN A 164 -26.53 2.58 17.61
N ARG A 165 -26.25 1.54 16.84
CA ARG A 165 -24.96 0.85 16.85
C ARG A 165 -24.45 0.69 15.42
N THR A 166 -23.56 1.57 15.02
CA THR A 166 -22.84 1.43 13.76
C THR A 166 -21.54 0.68 14.03
N VAL A 167 -21.26 -0.32 13.22
CA VAL A 167 -19.97 -1.02 13.22
C VAL A 167 -19.12 -0.41 12.12
N SER A 168 -17.96 0.09 12.48
CA SER A 168 -16.95 0.50 11.50
C SER A 168 -16.00 -0.65 11.24
N ILE A 169 -15.72 -0.91 9.97
CA ILE A 169 -14.82 -1.97 9.55
C ILE A 169 -13.54 -1.32 9.06
N PHE A 170 -12.45 -1.56 9.80
CA PHE A 170 -11.12 -1.11 9.42
C PHE A 170 -10.33 -2.24 8.77
N GLU A 171 -9.55 -1.89 7.74
CA GLU A 171 -8.54 -2.77 7.19
C GLU A 171 -7.17 -2.32 7.67
N LEU A 172 -6.48 -3.22 8.37
CA LEU A 172 -5.16 -3.00 8.91
C LEU A 172 -4.15 -3.75 8.04
N ILE A 173 -3.19 -3.01 7.49
CA ILE A 173 -2.18 -3.57 6.60
C ILE A 173 -0.79 -3.27 7.18
N THR A 174 0.04 -4.31 7.28
CA THR A 174 1.47 -4.15 7.54
C THR A 174 2.28 -4.83 6.46
N ASP A 175 3.32 -4.14 6.01
CA ASP A 175 4.29 -4.63 5.02
C ASP A 175 5.70 -4.21 5.46
N PRO A 176 6.45 -5.10 6.11
CA PRO A 176 7.78 -4.79 6.62
C PRO A 176 8.83 -4.56 5.52
N TRP A 177 8.57 -5.02 4.29
CA TRP A 177 9.48 -4.91 3.15
C TRP A 177 9.30 -3.64 2.33
N LEU A 178 8.16 -2.97 2.47
CA LEU A 178 7.81 -1.77 1.70
C LEU A 178 8.85 -0.64 1.79
N PRO A 179 9.47 -0.32 2.94
CA PRO A 179 10.52 0.68 3.01
C PRO A 179 11.73 0.35 2.13
N PHE A 180 12.14 -0.92 2.06
CA PHE A 180 13.25 -1.35 1.22
C PHE A 180 12.91 -1.23 -0.27
N VAL A 181 11.67 -1.50 -0.65
CA VAL A 181 11.18 -1.28 -2.03
C VAL A 181 11.29 0.21 -2.39
N TYR A 182 10.90 1.12 -1.51
CA TYR A 182 11.06 2.56 -1.75
C TYR A 182 12.51 2.99 -1.88
N ILE A 183 13.41 2.44 -1.07
CA ILE A 183 14.86 2.67 -1.19
C ILE A 183 15.34 2.21 -2.56
N GLY A 184 14.96 1.01 -2.98
CA GLY A 184 15.31 0.47 -4.30
C GLY A 184 14.83 1.33 -5.46
N ILE A 185 13.57 1.82 -5.40
CA ILE A 185 13.02 2.75 -6.40
C ILE A 185 13.81 4.07 -6.41
N GLY A 186 14.11 4.63 -5.25
CA GLY A 186 14.93 5.84 -5.12
C GLY A 186 16.33 5.67 -5.76
N MET A 187 16.97 4.51 -5.52
CA MET A 187 18.26 4.18 -6.14
C MET A 187 18.15 4.06 -7.66
N MET A 188 17.09 3.45 -8.18
CA MET A 188 16.84 3.36 -9.62
C MET A 188 16.70 4.74 -10.25
N LEU A 189 15.90 5.62 -9.66
CA LEU A 189 15.69 6.98 -10.13
C LEU A 189 16.99 7.80 -10.09
N LEU A 190 17.72 7.70 -8.98
CA LEU A 190 19.03 8.36 -8.84
C LEU A 190 20.02 7.87 -9.90
N GLY A 191 20.10 6.56 -10.10
CA GLY A 191 20.98 5.98 -11.13
C GLY A 191 20.61 6.43 -12.53
N ALA A 192 19.31 6.50 -12.85
CA ALA A 192 18.83 6.99 -14.14
C ALA A 192 19.17 8.49 -14.36
N LEU A 193 18.95 9.32 -13.35
CA LEU A 193 19.31 10.75 -13.41
C LEU A 193 20.82 10.95 -13.61
N LEU A 194 21.66 10.23 -12.88
CA LEU A 194 23.10 10.30 -13.01
C LEU A 194 23.58 9.85 -14.42
N MET A 195 22.93 8.84 -15.01
CA MET A 195 23.22 8.44 -16.39
C MET A 195 22.83 9.55 -17.38
N PHE A 196 21.64 10.12 -17.23
CA PHE A 196 21.15 11.20 -18.10
C PHE A 196 22.10 12.41 -18.12
N PHE A 197 22.51 12.90 -16.95
CA PHE A 197 23.44 14.03 -16.87
C PHE A 197 24.83 13.72 -17.44
N ARG A 198 25.25 12.49 -17.36
CA ARG A 198 26.52 12.06 -17.93
C ARG A 198 26.47 12.05 -19.45
N PHE A 199 25.44 11.47 -20.06
CA PHE A 199 25.27 11.49 -21.53
C PHE A 199 25.19 12.92 -22.05
N GLY A 200 24.51 13.84 -21.37
CA GLY A 200 24.47 15.24 -21.75
C GLY A 200 25.86 15.91 -21.81
N LYS A 201 26.74 15.58 -20.84
CA LYS A 201 28.11 16.11 -20.82
C LYS A 201 29.00 15.53 -21.93
N GLU A 202 28.89 14.24 -22.24
CA GLU A 202 29.66 13.60 -23.31
C GLU A 202 29.25 14.18 -24.68
N THR A 203 27.93 14.30 -24.94
CA THR A 203 27.44 14.88 -26.21
C THR A 203 27.85 16.36 -26.38
N LEU A 204 27.88 17.15 -25.32
CA LEU A 204 28.34 18.54 -25.38
C LEU A 204 29.86 18.66 -25.62
N LYS A 205 30.64 17.69 -25.16
CA LYS A 205 32.09 17.64 -25.40
C LYS A 205 32.40 17.30 -26.86
N ASP A 206 31.72 16.27 -27.40
CA ASP A 206 31.90 15.84 -28.79
C ASP A 206 31.44 16.95 -29.76
N ARG A 207 30.39 17.70 -29.45
CA ARG A 207 29.96 18.83 -30.28
C ARG A 207 30.99 19.95 -30.31
N LYS A 208 31.63 20.28 -29.15
CA LYS A 208 32.66 21.30 -29.08
C LYS A 208 33.94 20.90 -29.85
N GLU A 209 34.29 19.62 -29.83
CA GLU A 209 35.48 19.10 -30.53
C GLU A 209 35.29 19.14 -32.06
N ASN A 210 34.06 18.91 -32.54
CA ASN A 210 33.72 19.03 -33.97
C ASN A 210 33.59 20.48 -34.47
N ASP A 211 33.29 21.46 -33.59
CA ASP A 211 33.24 22.87 -33.97
C ASP A 211 34.62 23.54 -34.10
N TYR A 212 35.70 22.85 -33.72
CA TYR A 212 37.09 23.32 -33.85
C TYR A 212 37.86 22.64 -34.96
N LEU A 213 37.27 21.72 -35.75
CA LEU A 213 37.80 21.08 -36.93
C LEU A 213 37.19 21.66 -38.20
#